data_1038f82fab6844d514c679bb442cd38a
#
_entry.id   1038f82fab6844d514c679bb442cd38a
#
_cell.length_a   1.000
_cell.length_b   1.000
_cell.length_c   1.000
_cell.angle_alpha   90.00
_cell.angle_beta   90.00
_cell.angle_gamma   90.00
#
_symmetry.space_group_name_H-M   'P 1'
#
loop_
_entity.id
_entity.type
_entity.pdbx_description
1 polymer ?
#
loop_
_entity_poly.entity_id
_entity_poly.type
_entity_poly.pdbx_seq_one_letter_code
_entity_poly.pdbx_strand_id
1 'polypeptide(L)'
;MGITVRGLAALRPGEWLSEPGNRNEGALRAKGGPHGARFYFRYRDSVGRYDDLPLGSHDANGKSGMTLDKAKREARKLSDRYLRGDRDLRVVLDTERRQAELERAAAIKAQEVAEARQAATLGALLGAYVRQLERDGKASAPAVAAAIKRHVEQPWPKLWATPADDVGMDDLLAVVAKVTDDGKLTEARKLRAYLLAAYQAAIRARQDARGLAALRELRVTTNPARDLAAIDGGSNARDRALSVAELRAYWKRIEAMPGPKGALLRFHLLTGAQRVEQLARLKTDDHDADTQRVRLRDAKGRRKVARVHDVPLIPEAADALQAMAPERLGPYLFTVTAGESGAVYATVQHRIREVASAMAEAGELEKGLFTPGDLRRTVETRLAAEGVGIDARAQLQSHGLGGVQARHYDRHDYLAEKLEALKTLHRLITGLSAKVSPIKRKAK
;
A
#
# COMPACT_ATOMS: atom_id res chain seq x y z
N MET A 1 11.74 -77.17 15.48
CA MET A 1 10.49 -76.96 14.69
C MET A 1 10.43 -75.50 14.31
N GLY A 2 10.09 -75.19 13.06
CA GLY A 2 9.94 -73.83 12.60
C GLY A 2 8.66 -73.18 13.14
N ILE A 3 8.54 -71.81 12.99
CA ILE A 3 7.33 -71.06 13.36
C ILE A 3 6.21 -71.44 12.39
N THR A 4 5.08 -71.87 12.91
CA THR A 4 3.88 -72.22 12.15
C THR A 4 2.69 -71.38 12.64
N VAL A 5 1.67 -71.22 11.80
CA VAL A 5 0.46 -70.47 12.17
C VAL A 5 -0.23 -71.09 13.39
N ARG A 6 -0.28 -72.44 13.43
CA ARG A 6 -0.82 -73.19 14.58
C ARG A 6 0.02 -72.99 15.85
N GLY A 7 1.35 -72.91 15.72
CA GLY A 7 2.25 -72.59 16.83
C GLY A 7 2.08 -71.17 17.38
N LEU A 8 1.86 -70.20 16.50
CA LEU A 8 1.61 -68.82 16.92
C LEU A 8 0.27 -68.65 17.67
N ALA A 9 -0.76 -69.37 17.25
CA ALA A 9 -2.06 -69.40 17.93
C ALA A 9 -2.02 -70.05 19.31
N ALA A 10 -1.12 -70.98 19.53
CA ALA A 10 -0.95 -71.75 20.80
C ALA A 10 0.08 -71.06 21.74
N LEU A 11 0.79 -70.03 21.33
CA LEU A 11 1.90 -69.38 22.05
C LEU A 11 1.40 -68.64 23.29
N ARG A 12 1.83 -69.07 24.50
CA ARG A 12 1.44 -68.38 25.74
C ARG A 12 2.23 -67.08 26.01
N PRO A 13 1.69 -66.17 26.81
CA PRO A 13 2.44 -64.98 27.20
C PRO A 13 3.81 -65.33 27.81
N GLY A 14 4.88 -64.72 27.30
CA GLY A 14 6.26 -64.92 27.73
C GLY A 14 7.02 -66.05 26.99
N GLU A 15 6.30 -66.96 26.33
CA GLU A 15 6.93 -68.05 25.56
C GLU A 15 7.53 -67.57 24.24
N TRP A 16 8.55 -68.24 23.74
CA TRP A 16 9.23 -67.94 22.49
C TRP A 16 9.22 -69.14 21.53
N LEU A 17 8.96 -68.83 20.27
CA LEU A 17 9.22 -69.71 19.14
C LEU A 17 10.35 -69.08 18.28
N SER A 18 11.18 -69.98 17.70
CA SER A 18 12.27 -69.50 16.82
C SER A 18 12.27 -70.31 15.53
N GLU A 19 12.49 -69.66 14.40
CA GLU A 19 12.75 -70.31 13.13
C GLU A 19 14.18 -70.88 13.19
N PRO A 20 14.42 -72.10 12.70
CA PRO A 20 15.77 -72.60 12.57
C PRO A 20 16.52 -71.73 11.54
N GLY A 21 17.69 -71.26 11.92
CA GLY A 21 18.54 -70.41 11.07
C GLY A 21 19.96 -70.95 11.01
N ASN A 22 20.70 -70.59 10.01
CA ASN A 22 22.12 -70.88 9.90
C ASN A 22 22.93 -70.09 10.91
N ARG A 23 24.13 -70.59 11.20
CA ARG A 23 25.05 -69.92 12.11
C ARG A 23 25.45 -68.51 11.53
N ASN A 24 25.30 -67.43 12.31
CA ASN A 24 25.63 -66.10 11.95
C ASN A 24 24.69 -65.38 10.94
N GLU A 25 23.46 -65.84 10.69
CA GLU A 25 22.50 -65.23 9.78
C GLU A 25 21.39 -64.40 10.51
N GLY A 26 21.31 -64.49 11.81
CA GLY A 26 20.16 -64.04 12.58
C GLY A 26 18.98 -65.05 12.48
N ALA A 27 17.92 -64.84 13.24
CA ALA A 27 16.76 -65.70 13.23
C ALA A 27 15.45 -64.97 13.49
N LEU A 28 14.38 -65.37 12.77
CA LEU A 28 13.03 -64.97 13.09
C LEU A 28 12.57 -65.61 14.39
N ARG A 29 12.05 -64.81 15.30
CA ARG A 29 11.44 -65.24 16.54
C ARG A 29 10.05 -64.67 16.73
N ALA A 30 9.22 -65.40 17.49
CA ALA A 30 7.94 -64.91 17.92
C ALA A 30 7.83 -65.02 19.45
N LYS A 31 7.35 -64.00 20.12
CA LYS A 31 7.06 -63.96 21.55
C LYS A 31 5.58 -63.91 21.79
N GLY A 32 5.04 -64.72 22.64
CA GLY A 32 3.66 -64.61 23.12
C GLY A 32 3.47 -63.39 24.01
N GLY A 33 2.42 -62.66 23.79
CA GLY A 33 2.02 -61.48 24.56
C GLY A 33 0.54 -61.59 24.98
N PRO A 34 0.06 -60.64 25.80
CA PRO A 34 -1.35 -60.65 26.30
C PRO A 34 -2.39 -60.50 25.19
N HIS A 35 -1.99 -59.90 24.06
CA HIS A 35 -2.87 -59.61 22.89
C HIS A 35 -2.43 -60.36 21.63
N GLY A 36 -1.70 -61.49 21.77
CA GLY A 36 -1.20 -62.28 20.66
C GLY A 36 0.32 -62.24 20.51
N ALA A 37 0.81 -62.97 19.52
CA ALA A 37 2.24 -63.12 19.30
C ALA A 37 2.83 -61.83 18.62
N ARG A 38 4.09 -61.55 18.91
CA ARG A 38 4.88 -60.45 18.27
C ARG A 38 6.15 -61.04 17.67
N PHE A 39 6.47 -60.65 16.46
CA PHE A 39 7.66 -61.05 15.73
C PHE A 39 8.86 -60.20 16.06
N TYR A 40 10.03 -60.84 16.12
CA TYR A 40 11.33 -60.26 16.35
C TYR A 40 12.36 -60.88 15.40
N PHE A 41 13.39 -60.11 15.06
CA PHE A 41 14.60 -60.66 14.42
C PHE A 41 15.72 -60.62 15.42
N ARG A 42 16.25 -61.83 15.79
CA ARG A 42 17.38 -61.97 16.70
C ARG A 42 18.67 -61.96 15.90
N TYR A 43 19.61 -61.15 16.32
CA TYR A 43 20.95 -61.09 15.75
C TYR A 43 21.97 -60.80 16.84
N ARG A 44 23.29 -60.88 16.51
CA ARG A 44 24.36 -60.41 17.39
C ARG A 44 24.86 -59.05 16.93
N ASP A 45 24.95 -58.10 17.86
CA ASP A 45 25.51 -56.76 17.60
C ASP A 45 27.04 -56.85 17.34
N SER A 46 27.67 -55.70 17.03
CA SER A 46 29.10 -55.57 16.78
C SER A 46 29.97 -56.02 17.98
N VAL A 47 29.40 -55.99 19.20
CA VAL A 47 30.08 -56.38 20.45
C VAL A 47 29.79 -57.86 20.79
N GLY A 48 29.02 -58.58 19.97
CA GLY A 48 28.70 -60.00 20.15
C GLY A 48 27.52 -60.30 21.06
N ARG A 49 26.75 -59.29 21.51
CA ARG A 49 25.56 -59.48 22.33
C ARG A 49 24.34 -59.73 21.45
N TYR A 50 23.40 -60.52 21.97
CA TYR A 50 22.13 -60.73 21.27
C TYR A 50 21.19 -59.55 21.44
N ASP A 51 20.63 -59.08 20.34
CA ASP A 51 19.52 -58.13 20.29
C ASP A 51 18.32 -58.77 19.56
N ASP A 52 17.12 -58.50 20.06
CA ASP A 52 15.85 -58.93 19.47
C ASP A 52 15.15 -57.69 18.87
N LEU A 53 15.34 -57.43 17.57
CA LEU A 53 14.74 -56.31 16.86
C LEU A 53 13.25 -56.58 16.60
N PRO A 54 12.31 -55.74 17.10
CA PRO A 54 10.89 -55.95 16.90
C PRO A 54 10.51 -55.70 15.42
N LEU A 55 9.75 -56.67 14.82
CA LEU A 55 9.24 -56.56 13.46
C LEU A 55 7.78 -56.08 13.43
N GLY A 56 6.95 -56.59 14.36
CA GLY A 56 5.54 -56.24 14.43
C GLY A 56 4.70 -57.30 15.13
N SER A 57 3.43 -57.00 15.39
CA SER A 57 2.47 -57.94 15.97
C SER A 57 1.95 -58.90 14.92
N HIS A 58 1.73 -60.16 15.32
CA HIS A 58 1.14 -61.17 14.44
C HIS A 58 -0.34 -60.85 14.20
N ASP A 59 -0.75 -60.91 12.95
CA ASP A 59 -2.15 -60.84 12.52
C ASP A 59 -2.32 -61.82 11.33
N ALA A 60 -3.15 -62.85 11.52
CA ALA A 60 -3.38 -63.86 10.51
C ALA A 60 -3.90 -63.30 9.18
N ASN A 61 -4.66 -62.23 9.23
CA ASN A 61 -5.27 -61.56 8.08
C ASN A 61 -4.44 -60.37 7.54
N GLY A 62 -3.39 -59.95 8.27
CA GLY A 62 -2.50 -58.86 7.88
C GLY A 62 -3.13 -57.46 7.84
N LYS A 63 -4.32 -57.25 8.42
CA LYS A 63 -5.02 -55.96 8.44
C LYS A 63 -4.47 -54.97 9.47
N SER A 64 -4.23 -55.45 10.68
CA SER A 64 -3.74 -54.63 11.81
C SER A 64 -2.33 -55.05 12.28
N GLY A 65 -1.70 -56.00 11.59
CA GLY A 65 -0.40 -56.50 11.93
C GLY A 65 0.33 -57.17 10.76
N MET A 66 1.15 -58.17 11.07
CA MET A 66 2.03 -58.84 10.12
C MET A 66 1.68 -60.31 10.03
N THR A 67 1.46 -60.81 8.81
CA THR A 67 1.32 -62.24 8.59
C THR A 67 2.67 -62.97 8.79
N LEU A 68 2.65 -64.30 9.05
CA LEU A 68 3.88 -65.08 9.19
C LEU A 68 4.76 -64.95 7.93
N ASP A 69 4.17 -64.98 6.74
CA ASP A 69 4.92 -64.90 5.48
C ASP A 69 5.57 -63.54 5.30
N LYS A 70 4.90 -62.49 5.71
CA LYS A 70 5.49 -61.14 5.71
C LYS A 70 6.63 -61.04 6.70
N ALA A 71 6.47 -61.61 7.91
CA ALA A 71 7.51 -61.64 8.93
C ALA A 71 8.75 -62.40 8.44
N LYS A 72 8.56 -63.57 7.78
CA LYS A 72 9.65 -64.29 7.14
C LYS A 72 10.38 -63.54 6.06
N ARG A 73 9.66 -62.82 5.21
CA ARG A 73 10.28 -61.94 4.18
C ARG A 73 11.10 -60.83 4.80
N GLU A 74 10.57 -60.14 5.81
CA GLU A 74 11.31 -59.05 6.48
C GLU A 74 12.54 -59.59 7.23
N ALA A 75 12.40 -60.74 7.90
CA ALA A 75 13.54 -61.38 8.55
C ALA A 75 14.65 -61.77 7.56
N ARG A 76 14.30 -62.26 6.35
CA ARG A 76 15.30 -62.53 5.28
C ARG A 76 16.02 -61.27 4.84
N LYS A 77 15.30 -60.15 4.61
CA LYS A 77 15.93 -58.85 4.28
C LYS A 77 16.92 -58.41 5.33
N LEU A 78 16.57 -58.57 6.61
CA LEU A 78 17.45 -58.23 7.72
C LEU A 78 18.65 -59.18 7.82
N SER A 79 18.45 -60.47 7.55
CA SER A 79 19.52 -61.47 7.46
C SER A 79 20.51 -61.10 6.35
N ASP A 80 20.02 -60.75 5.16
CA ASP A 80 20.86 -60.31 4.03
C ASP A 80 21.68 -59.05 4.38
N ARG A 81 21.09 -58.10 5.06
CA ARG A 81 21.80 -56.87 5.53
C ARG A 81 22.86 -57.23 6.56
N TYR A 82 22.51 -58.05 7.52
CA TYR A 82 23.42 -58.52 8.54
C TYR A 82 24.64 -59.24 7.96
N LEU A 83 24.40 -60.10 6.95
CA LEU A 83 25.48 -60.83 6.24
C LEU A 83 26.39 -59.88 5.42
N ARG A 84 25.85 -58.75 4.93
CA ARG A 84 26.63 -57.70 4.22
C ARG A 84 27.47 -56.84 5.16
N GLY A 85 27.32 -56.98 6.48
CA GLY A 85 28.14 -56.28 7.45
C GLY A 85 27.41 -55.31 8.38
N ASP A 86 26.11 -55.10 8.25
CA ASP A 86 25.32 -54.24 9.15
C ASP A 86 25.12 -54.97 10.52
N ARG A 87 26.14 -54.95 11.36
CA ARG A 87 26.10 -55.67 12.64
C ARG A 87 25.20 -55.02 13.69
N ASP A 88 25.05 -53.73 13.68
CA ASP A 88 24.20 -52.95 14.62
C ASP A 88 22.89 -52.54 13.95
N LEU A 89 22.10 -53.53 13.47
CA LEU A 89 20.90 -53.34 12.67
C LEU A 89 19.91 -52.33 13.28
N ARG A 90 19.74 -52.33 14.61
CA ARG A 90 18.86 -51.36 15.28
C ARG A 90 19.32 -49.93 15.04
N VAL A 91 20.59 -49.64 15.26
CA VAL A 91 21.18 -48.32 15.10
C VAL A 91 21.11 -47.86 13.64
N VAL A 92 21.44 -48.78 12.71
CA VAL A 92 21.39 -48.48 11.27
C VAL A 92 19.97 -48.16 10.82
N LEU A 93 18.99 -48.96 11.18
CA LEU A 93 17.58 -48.75 10.83
C LEU A 93 16.99 -47.48 11.46
N ASP A 94 17.34 -47.18 12.72
CA ASP A 94 16.88 -45.97 13.39
C ASP A 94 17.52 -44.72 12.76
N THR A 95 18.78 -44.83 12.32
CA THR A 95 19.46 -43.74 11.59
C THR A 95 18.80 -43.49 10.23
N GLU A 96 18.54 -44.55 9.47
CA GLU A 96 17.84 -44.47 8.17
C GLU A 96 16.43 -43.88 8.31
N ARG A 97 15.67 -44.26 9.35
CA ARG A 97 14.37 -43.67 9.62
C ARG A 97 14.45 -42.20 9.90
N ARG A 98 15.37 -41.80 10.79
CA ARG A 98 15.59 -40.36 11.09
C ARG A 98 15.98 -39.56 9.84
N GLN A 99 16.87 -40.14 9.03
CA GLN A 99 17.29 -39.49 7.79
C GLN A 99 16.10 -39.33 6.82
N ALA A 100 15.30 -40.39 6.63
CA ALA A 100 14.12 -40.37 5.78
C ALA A 100 13.04 -39.38 6.30
N GLU A 101 12.89 -39.25 7.62
CA GLU A 101 11.99 -38.23 8.23
C GLU A 101 12.48 -36.84 7.99
N LEU A 102 13.78 -36.56 8.13
CA LEU A 102 14.39 -35.29 7.84
C LEU A 102 14.24 -34.90 6.36
N GLU A 103 14.49 -35.87 5.46
CA GLU A 103 14.34 -35.64 4.01
C GLU A 103 12.87 -35.34 3.64
N ARG A 104 11.91 -36.06 4.22
CA ARG A 104 10.48 -35.80 4.03
C ARG A 104 10.09 -34.41 4.54
N ALA A 105 10.53 -34.07 5.75
CA ALA A 105 10.27 -32.75 6.32
C ALA A 105 10.89 -31.61 5.47
N ALA A 106 12.12 -31.83 4.98
CA ALA A 106 12.78 -30.89 4.07
C ALA A 106 12.03 -30.75 2.73
N ALA A 107 11.56 -31.85 2.15
CA ALA A 107 10.79 -31.85 0.91
C ALA A 107 9.44 -31.11 1.06
N ILE A 108 8.70 -31.35 2.15
CA ILE A 108 7.45 -30.63 2.46
C ILE A 108 7.72 -29.14 2.59
N LYS A 109 8.75 -28.77 3.36
CA LYS A 109 9.11 -27.37 3.54
C LYS A 109 9.55 -26.68 2.24
N ALA A 110 10.28 -27.41 1.38
CA ALA A 110 10.68 -26.91 0.07
C ALA A 110 9.47 -26.67 -0.85
N GLN A 111 8.49 -27.57 -0.82
CA GLN A 111 7.24 -27.43 -1.56
C GLN A 111 6.43 -26.22 -1.08
N GLU A 112 6.25 -26.07 0.24
CA GLU A 112 5.55 -24.90 0.81
C GLU A 112 6.21 -23.58 0.42
N VAL A 113 7.55 -23.53 0.41
CA VAL A 113 8.31 -22.34 -0.01
C VAL A 113 8.10 -22.06 -1.50
N ALA A 114 8.09 -23.09 -2.35
CA ALA A 114 7.86 -22.95 -3.78
C ALA A 114 6.44 -22.47 -4.09
N GLU A 115 5.43 -23.02 -3.43
CA GLU A 115 4.03 -22.59 -3.56
C GLU A 115 3.84 -21.16 -3.08
N ALA A 116 4.41 -20.79 -1.93
CA ALA A 116 4.37 -19.42 -1.42
C ALA A 116 5.06 -18.43 -2.39
N ARG A 117 6.17 -18.82 -3.03
CA ARG A 117 6.85 -18.01 -4.04
C ARG A 117 5.99 -17.82 -5.29
N GLN A 118 5.35 -18.87 -5.76
CA GLN A 118 4.45 -18.77 -6.93
C GLN A 118 3.23 -17.90 -6.65
N ALA A 119 2.70 -17.91 -5.43
CA ALA A 119 1.60 -17.03 -5.01
C ALA A 119 2.03 -15.56 -4.84
N ALA A 120 3.31 -15.29 -4.59
CA ALA A 120 3.87 -13.96 -4.39
C ALA A 120 4.13 -13.22 -5.71
N THR A 121 3.10 -13.05 -6.54
CA THR A 121 3.19 -12.43 -7.87
C THR A 121 3.38 -10.91 -7.81
N LEU A 122 3.78 -10.29 -8.94
CA LEU A 122 3.77 -8.83 -9.10
C LEU A 122 2.38 -8.25 -8.80
N GLY A 123 1.33 -8.92 -9.25
CA GLY A 123 -0.05 -8.53 -8.96
C GLY A 123 -0.37 -8.54 -7.47
N ALA A 124 0.05 -9.58 -6.77
CA ALA A 124 -0.12 -9.67 -5.32
C ALA A 124 0.63 -8.54 -4.59
N LEU A 125 1.85 -8.22 -5.03
CA LEU A 125 2.67 -7.11 -4.51
C LEU A 125 1.98 -5.75 -4.69
N LEU A 126 1.59 -5.43 -5.92
CA LEU A 126 0.98 -4.15 -6.25
C LEU A 126 -0.39 -3.99 -5.57
N GLY A 127 -1.18 -5.07 -5.50
CA GLY A 127 -2.45 -5.08 -4.77
C GLY A 127 -2.26 -4.89 -3.25
N ALA A 128 -1.27 -5.54 -2.65
CA ALA A 128 -0.94 -5.36 -1.24
C ALA A 128 -0.44 -3.93 -0.94
N TYR A 129 0.32 -3.33 -1.84
CA TYR A 129 0.75 -1.94 -1.72
C TYR A 129 -0.43 -0.96 -1.75
N VAL A 130 -1.41 -1.16 -2.64
CA VAL A 130 -2.65 -0.36 -2.66
C VAL A 130 -3.39 -0.47 -1.34
N ARG A 131 -3.59 -1.69 -0.82
CA ARG A 131 -4.22 -1.91 0.49
C ARG A 131 -3.47 -1.23 1.64
N GLN A 132 -2.13 -1.17 1.57
CA GLN A 132 -1.36 -0.40 2.54
C GLN A 132 -1.67 1.09 2.46
N LEU A 133 -1.76 1.66 1.26
CA LEU A 133 -2.10 3.07 1.08
C LEU A 133 -3.50 3.39 1.62
N GLU A 134 -4.47 2.50 1.42
CA GLU A 134 -5.83 2.61 1.95
C GLU A 134 -5.82 2.57 3.47
N ARG A 135 -5.17 1.58 4.09
CA ARG A 135 -5.00 1.48 5.54
C ARG A 135 -4.35 2.72 6.14
N ASP A 136 -3.38 3.29 5.44
CA ASP A 136 -2.66 4.49 5.87
C ASP A 136 -3.43 5.79 5.56
N GLY A 137 -4.69 5.69 5.08
CA GLY A 137 -5.57 6.83 4.77
C GLY A 137 -5.05 7.73 3.65
N LYS A 138 -4.27 7.18 2.70
CA LYS A 138 -3.71 7.97 1.60
C LYS A 138 -4.78 8.28 0.55
N ALA A 139 -5.13 9.54 0.40
CA ALA A 139 -6.08 10.01 -0.62
C ALA A 139 -5.69 9.63 -2.06
N SER A 140 -4.43 9.27 -2.30
CA SER A 140 -3.94 8.83 -3.60
C SER A 140 -4.22 7.35 -3.91
N ALA A 141 -4.66 6.53 -2.94
CA ALA A 141 -4.83 5.10 -3.12
C ALA A 141 -5.71 4.73 -4.34
N PRO A 142 -6.89 5.34 -4.56
CA PRO A 142 -7.70 5.04 -5.74
C PRO A 142 -7.01 5.38 -7.07
N ALA A 143 -6.26 6.48 -7.11
CA ALA A 143 -5.53 6.90 -8.30
C ALA A 143 -4.34 5.97 -8.60
N VAL A 144 -3.66 5.47 -7.56
CA VAL A 144 -2.59 4.47 -7.68
C VAL A 144 -3.16 3.16 -8.19
N ALA A 145 -4.27 2.68 -7.62
CA ALA A 145 -4.96 1.46 -8.06
C ALA A 145 -5.37 1.54 -9.55
N ALA A 146 -5.99 2.66 -9.95
CA ALA A 146 -6.40 2.88 -11.34
C ALA A 146 -5.19 2.92 -12.32
N ALA A 147 -4.07 3.52 -11.91
CA ALA A 147 -2.85 3.57 -12.72
C ALA A 147 -2.24 2.17 -12.87
N ILE A 148 -2.13 1.40 -11.79
CA ILE A 148 -1.64 0.03 -11.79
C ILE A 148 -2.51 -0.84 -12.71
N LYS A 149 -3.82 -0.78 -12.57
CA LYS A 149 -4.75 -1.55 -13.40
C LYS A 149 -4.58 -1.22 -14.87
N ARG A 150 -4.53 0.06 -15.23
CA ARG A 150 -4.45 0.54 -16.63
C ARG A 150 -3.12 0.22 -17.28
N HIS A 151 -2.00 0.36 -16.55
CA HIS A 151 -0.67 0.33 -17.15
C HIS A 151 0.12 -0.94 -16.87
N VAL A 152 -0.29 -1.75 -15.88
CA VAL A 152 0.39 -3.01 -15.53
C VAL A 152 -0.54 -4.21 -15.69
N GLU A 153 -1.63 -4.28 -14.94
CA GLU A 153 -2.50 -5.45 -14.90
C GLU A 153 -3.09 -5.79 -16.29
N GLN A 154 -3.76 -4.81 -16.91
CA GLN A 154 -4.46 -5.04 -18.19
C GLN A 154 -3.51 -5.27 -19.37
N PRO A 155 -2.43 -4.48 -19.58
CA PRO A 155 -1.56 -4.66 -20.73
C PRO A 155 -0.55 -5.82 -20.59
N TRP A 156 -0.25 -6.26 -19.35
CA TRP A 156 0.81 -7.20 -19.05
C TRP A 156 0.36 -8.37 -18.17
N PRO A 157 -0.68 -9.16 -18.56
CA PRO A 157 -1.24 -10.21 -17.71
C PRO A 157 -0.25 -11.32 -17.35
N LYS A 158 0.69 -11.64 -18.22
CA LYS A 158 1.77 -12.60 -17.92
C LYS A 158 2.70 -12.07 -16.84
N LEU A 159 3.17 -10.83 -16.98
CA LEU A 159 4.03 -10.18 -16.00
C LEU A 159 3.31 -9.99 -14.66
N TRP A 160 2.02 -9.67 -14.70
CA TRP A 160 1.16 -9.58 -13.51
C TRP A 160 1.13 -10.87 -12.69
N ALA A 161 1.17 -12.03 -13.38
CA ALA A 161 1.18 -13.37 -12.77
C ALA A 161 2.59 -13.89 -12.44
N THR A 162 3.65 -13.18 -12.83
CA THR A 162 5.04 -13.56 -12.55
C THR A 162 5.35 -13.33 -11.06
N PRO A 163 6.07 -14.26 -10.37
CA PRO A 163 6.55 -14.02 -9.02
C PRO A 163 7.35 -12.72 -8.93
N ALA A 164 7.09 -11.92 -7.91
CA ALA A 164 7.64 -10.56 -7.79
C ALA A 164 9.19 -10.54 -7.73
N ASP A 165 9.81 -11.58 -7.18
CA ASP A 165 11.28 -11.73 -7.14
C ASP A 165 11.88 -12.15 -8.50
N ASP A 166 11.06 -12.66 -9.42
CA ASP A 166 11.49 -13.06 -10.77
C ASP A 166 11.32 -11.94 -11.79
N VAL A 167 10.63 -10.85 -11.43
CA VAL A 167 10.48 -9.66 -12.27
C VAL A 167 11.78 -8.89 -12.28
N GLY A 168 12.35 -8.73 -13.48
CA GLY A 168 13.60 -7.99 -13.69
C GLY A 168 13.39 -6.47 -13.90
N MET A 169 14.50 -5.76 -13.94
CA MET A 169 14.51 -4.33 -14.30
C MET A 169 13.97 -4.12 -15.71
N ASP A 170 14.36 -4.98 -16.67
CA ASP A 170 13.96 -4.85 -18.08
C ASP A 170 12.44 -5.03 -18.27
N ASP A 171 11.81 -5.92 -17.50
CA ASP A 171 10.36 -6.09 -17.50
C ASP A 171 9.64 -4.79 -17.06
N LEU A 172 10.12 -4.19 -15.99
CA LEU A 172 9.56 -2.93 -15.48
C LEU A 172 9.88 -1.75 -16.40
N LEU A 173 11.06 -1.78 -17.04
CA LEU A 173 11.44 -0.79 -18.05
C LEU A 173 10.47 -0.84 -19.24
N ALA A 174 10.16 -2.04 -19.74
CA ALA A 174 9.20 -2.20 -20.85
C ALA A 174 7.81 -1.65 -20.50
N VAL A 175 7.34 -1.88 -19.27
CA VAL A 175 6.07 -1.32 -18.77
C VAL A 175 6.08 0.20 -18.76
N VAL A 176 7.15 0.81 -18.26
CA VAL A 176 7.27 2.27 -18.16
C VAL A 176 7.51 2.91 -19.51
N ALA A 177 8.33 2.30 -20.36
CA ALA A 177 8.63 2.75 -21.72
C ALA A 177 7.35 2.84 -22.56
N LYS A 178 6.48 1.82 -22.53
CA LYS A 178 5.19 1.86 -23.22
C LYS A 178 4.37 3.11 -22.88
N VAL A 179 4.32 3.52 -21.61
CA VAL A 179 3.59 4.71 -21.18
C VAL A 179 4.30 6.00 -21.64
N THR A 180 5.62 5.95 -21.71
CA THR A 180 6.45 7.06 -22.25
C THR A 180 6.24 7.25 -23.74
N ASP A 181 6.25 6.15 -24.51
CA ASP A 181 6.04 6.14 -25.96
C ASP A 181 4.63 6.62 -26.34
N ASP A 182 3.64 6.37 -25.47
CA ASP A 182 2.30 6.96 -25.60
C ASP A 182 2.29 8.49 -25.38
N GLY A 183 3.41 9.14 -25.12
CA GLY A 183 3.54 10.57 -24.84
C GLY A 183 3.07 10.98 -23.44
N LYS A 184 2.80 10.02 -22.54
CA LYS A 184 2.23 10.27 -21.20
C LYS A 184 3.32 10.36 -20.12
N LEU A 185 4.33 11.23 -20.32
CA LEU A 185 5.50 11.35 -19.44
C LEU A 185 5.18 11.51 -17.96
N THR A 186 4.14 12.32 -17.64
CA THR A 186 3.71 12.50 -16.24
C THR A 186 3.17 11.22 -15.61
N GLU A 187 2.42 10.41 -16.37
CA GLU A 187 1.90 9.11 -15.92
C GLU A 187 3.02 8.10 -15.78
N ALA A 188 3.93 8.03 -16.75
CA ALA A 188 5.10 7.16 -16.73
C ALA A 188 5.98 7.42 -15.48
N ARG A 189 6.24 8.70 -15.18
CA ARG A 189 6.97 9.11 -13.97
C ARG A 189 6.28 8.68 -12.68
N LYS A 190 4.95 8.81 -12.60
CA LYS A 190 4.17 8.35 -11.45
C LYS A 190 4.19 6.82 -11.34
N LEU A 191 4.00 6.12 -12.46
CA LEU A 191 4.02 4.66 -12.50
C LEU A 191 5.36 4.11 -12.01
N ARG A 192 6.49 4.65 -12.51
CA ARG A 192 7.83 4.32 -12.00
C ARG A 192 7.93 4.48 -10.48
N ALA A 193 7.42 5.61 -9.97
CA ALA A 193 7.44 5.87 -8.53
C ALA A 193 6.57 4.88 -7.73
N TYR A 194 5.44 4.43 -8.29
CA TYR A 194 4.57 3.44 -7.65
C TYR A 194 5.24 2.05 -7.61
N LEU A 195 5.85 1.63 -8.71
CA LEU A 195 6.61 0.37 -8.76
C LEU A 195 7.75 0.36 -7.73
N LEU A 196 8.57 1.42 -7.73
CA LEU A 196 9.66 1.59 -6.76
C LEU A 196 9.13 1.53 -5.30
N ALA A 197 8.03 2.23 -5.02
CA ALA A 197 7.46 2.30 -3.68
C ALA A 197 6.83 0.98 -3.24
N ALA A 198 6.19 0.22 -4.14
CA ALA A 198 5.59 -1.07 -3.84
C ALA A 198 6.63 -2.10 -3.41
N TYR A 199 7.70 -2.27 -4.19
CA TYR A 199 8.81 -3.14 -3.83
C TYR A 199 9.46 -2.72 -2.51
N GLN A 200 9.72 -1.41 -2.35
CA GLN A 200 10.31 -0.89 -1.11
C GLN A 200 9.40 -1.11 0.10
N ALA A 201 8.08 -1.04 -0.07
CA ALA A 201 7.12 -1.31 0.99
C ALA A 201 7.16 -2.78 1.44
N ALA A 202 7.25 -3.73 0.49
CA ALA A 202 7.37 -5.15 0.81
C ALA A 202 8.68 -5.47 1.55
N ILE A 203 9.80 -4.92 1.09
CA ILE A 203 11.10 -5.09 1.77
C ILE A 203 11.06 -4.54 3.21
N ARG A 204 10.49 -3.34 3.40
CA ARG A 204 10.34 -2.73 4.73
C ARG A 204 9.37 -3.48 5.64
N ALA A 205 8.30 -4.05 5.09
CA ALA A 205 7.31 -4.80 5.88
C ALA A 205 7.94 -6.00 6.60
N ARG A 206 9.03 -6.56 6.09
CA ARG A 206 9.79 -7.65 6.74
C ARG A 206 10.56 -7.20 7.96
N GLN A 207 10.83 -5.90 8.09
CA GLN A 207 11.62 -5.29 9.17
C GLN A 207 10.74 -4.52 10.17
N ASP A 208 9.46 -4.31 9.86
CA ASP A 208 8.54 -3.55 10.70
C ASP A 208 7.42 -4.47 11.24
N ALA A 209 7.37 -4.62 12.55
CA ALA A 209 6.31 -5.40 13.21
C ALA A 209 4.89 -4.89 12.90
N ARG A 210 4.75 -3.60 12.57
CA ARG A 210 3.48 -2.96 12.15
C ARG A 210 3.25 -3.04 10.64
N GLY A 211 4.19 -3.61 9.88
CA GLY A 211 4.07 -3.82 8.46
C GLY A 211 2.83 -4.65 8.10
N LEU A 212 2.22 -4.36 6.95
CA LEU A 212 1.07 -5.15 6.47
C LEU A 212 1.50 -6.61 6.26
N ALA A 213 0.79 -7.55 6.88
CA ALA A 213 1.10 -9.00 6.80
C ALA A 213 1.18 -9.45 5.33
N ALA A 214 0.22 -9.03 4.50
CA ALA A 214 0.20 -9.36 3.07
C ALA A 214 1.45 -8.90 2.28
N LEU A 215 2.14 -7.83 2.70
CA LEU A 215 3.42 -7.44 2.11
C LEU A 215 4.60 -8.23 2.67
N ARG A 216 4.56 -8.56 3.95
CA ARG A 216 5.62 -9.32 4.62
C ARG A 216 5.69 -10.77 4.13
N GLU A 217 4.53 -11.39 3.90
CA GLU A 217 4.38 -12.77 3.43
C GLU A 217 4.91 -12.98 2.01
N LEU A 218 4.94 -11.93 1.18
CA LEU A 218 5.51 -11.99 -0.18
C LEU A 218 7.02 -12.26 -0.19
N ARG A 219 7.71 -12.04 0.93
CA ARG A 219 9.16 -12.30 1.11
C ARG A 219 10.08 -11.65 0.07
N VAL A 220 9.64 -10.60 -0.59
CA VAL A 220 10.42 -9.86 -1.58
C VAL A 220 11.75 -9.39 -0.98
N THR A 221 12.84 -9.64 -1.70
CA THR A 221 14.21 -9.35 -1.25
C THR A 221 14.87 -8.22 -2.02
N THR A 222 14.55 -8.08 -3.29
CA THR A 222 15.16 -7.10 -4.20
C THR A 222 14.14 -6.10 -4.72
N ASN A 223 14.61 -4.95 -5.19
CA ASN A 223 13.76 -3.93 -5.79
C ASN A 223 14.27 -3.59 -7.19
N PRO A 224 13.77 -4.26 -8.24
CA PRO A 224 14.22 -4.05 -9.62
C PRO A 224 13.87 -2.66 -10.15
N ALA A 225 12.89 -1.95 -9.55
CA ALA A 225 12.55 -0.59 -9.94
C ALA A 225 13.53 0.48 -9.43
N ARG A 226 14.52 0.10 -8.60
CA ARG A 226 15.50 1.06 -8.03
C ARG A 226 16.38 1.66 -9.12
N ASP A 227 16.81 0.85 -10.07
CA ASP A 227 17.80 1.21 -11.09
C ASP A 227 17.15 1.79 -12.36
N LEU A 228 15.82 1.84 -12.42
CA LEU A 228 15.11 2.55 -13.47
C LEU A 228 15.50 4.04 -13.44
N ALA A 229 15.95 4.57 -14.57
CA ALA A 229 16.28 5.99 -14.71
C ALA A 229 15.10 6.91 -14.39
N ALA A 230 15.38 8.08 -13.88
CA ALA A 230 14.34 9.11 -13.72
C ALA A 230 13.83 9.55 -15.09
N ILE A 231 12.52 9.81 -15.18
CA ILE A 231 11.91 10.31 -16.42
C ILE A 231 11.90 11.84 -16.35
N ASP A 232 12.66 12.48 -17.18
CA ASP A 232 12.73 13.92 -17.29
C ASP A 232 11.59 14.46 -18.18
N GLY A 233 11.28 15.76 -18.08
CA GLY A 233 10.30 16.43 -18.93
C GLY A 233 8.82 16.24 -18.56
N GLY A 234 8.47 15.28 -17.70
CA GLY A 234 7.09 14.99 -17.32
C GLY A 234 6.43 16.00 -16.34
N SER A 235 7.13 17.04 -15.94
CA SER A 235 6.63 18.05 -15.00
C SER A 235 7.31 19.40 -15.25
N ASN A 236 6.84 20.07 -16.27
CA ASN A 236 7.15 21.48 -16.41
C ASN A 236 6.31 22.27 -15.39
N ALA A 237 6.98 22.90 -14.44
CA ALA A 237 6.30 23.80 -13.51
C ALA A 237 5.68 24.93 -14.36
N ARG A 238 4.35 25.07 -14.30
CA ARG A 238 3.70 26.21 -14.94
C ARG A 238 4.08 27.47 -14.17
N ASP A 239 4.44 28.51 -14.87
CA ASP A 239 4.76 29.84 -14.32
C ASP A 239 3.64 30.85 -14.54
N ARG A 240 2.49 30.41 -15.08
CA ARG A 240 1.33 31.23 -15.41
C ARG A 240 0.75 31.90 -14.15
N ALA A 241 0.86 33.21 -14.09
CA ALA A 241 0.12 34.08 -13.20
C ALA A 241 -0.65 35.11 -14.07
N LEU A 242 -1.90 35.37 -13.75
CA LEU A 242 -2.73 36.34 -14.46
C LEU A 242 -2.22 37.76 -14.19
N SER A 243 -2.25 38.64 -15.22
CA SER A 243 -2.07 40.07 -15.03
C SER A 243 -3.22 40.65 -14.19
N VAL A 244 -3.08 41.88 -13.73
CA VAL A 244 -4.16 42.55 -12.99
C VAL A 244 -5.39 42.74 -13.90
N ALA A 245 -5.18 43.04 -15.18
CA ALA A 245 -6.26 43.18 -16.16
C ALA A 245 -7.00 41.84 -16.35
N GLU A 246 -6.28 40.76 -16.60
CA GLU A 246 -6.85 39.39 -16.71
C GLU A 246 -7.62 38.99 -15.44
N LEU A 247 -7.06 39.27 -14.25
CA LEU A 247 -7.69 38.92 -12.98
C LEU A 247 -8.98 39.72 -12.75
N ARG A 248 -9.03 40.99 -13.12
CA ARG A 248 -10.25 41.81 -13.07
C ARG A 248 -11.28 41.37 -14.09
N ALA A 249 -10.88 41.03 -15.31
CA ALA A 249 -11.77 40.45 -16.31
C ALA A 249 -12.41 39.15 -15.82
N TYR A 250 -11.58 38.24 -15.22
CA TYR A 250 -12.06 37.05 -14.59
C TYR A 250 -13.08 37.32 -13.48
N TRP A 251 -12.75 38.26 -12.57
CA TRP A 251 -13.66 38.66 -11.48
C TRP A 251 -15.00 39.18 -12.02
N LYS A 252 -15.00 40.09 -12.96
CA LYS A 252 -16.21 40.66 -13.58
C LYS A 252 -17.15 39.55 -14.12
N ARG A 253 -16.59 38.52 -14.72
CA ARG A 253 -17.36 37.39 -15.28
C ARG A 253 -17.96 36.49 -14.20
N ILE A 254 -17.17 36.14 -13.17
CA ILE A 254 -17.67 35.28 -12.09
C ILE A 254 -18.60 36.04 -11.12
N GLU A 255 -18.43 37.34 -10.97
CA GLU A 255 -19.32 38.23 -10.21
C GLU A 255 -20.71 38.27 -10.84
N ALA A 256 -20.77 38.44 -12.15
CA ALA A 256 -22.03 38.46 -12.93
C ALA A 256 -22.66 37.07 -13.09
N MET A 257 -21.93 35.96 -12.79
CA MET A 257 -22.43 34.62 -12.96
C MET A 257 -23.41 34.23 -11.83
N PRO A 258 -24.70 33.98 -12.14
CA PRO A 258 -25.67 33.65 -11.12
C PRO A 258 -25.54 32.20 -10.59
N GLY A 259 -26.17 31.95 -9.44
CA GLY A 259 -26.37 30.66 -8.87
C GLY A 259 -25.10 29.99 -8.31
N PRO A 260 -25.19 28.71 -7.93
CA PRO A 260 -24.13 27.98 -7.19
C PRO A 260 -22.77 27.94 -7.92
N LYS A 261 -22.78 27.89 -9.26
CA LYS A 261 -21.55 27.81 -10.06
C LYS A 261 -20.71 29.08 -9.95
N GLY A 262 -21.36 30.25 -10.08
CA GLY A 262 -20.71 31.55 -9.90
C GLY A 262 -20.25 31.74 -8.46
N ALA A 263 -21.10 31.40 -7.50
CA ALA A 263 -20.80 31.47 -6.09
C ALA A 263 -19.56 30.61 -5.73
N LEU A 264 -19.44 29.39 -6.29
CA LEU A 264 -18.30 28.51 -6.12
C LEU A 264 -16.98 29.21 -6.57
N LEU A 265 -16.98 29.82 -7.74
CA LEU A 265 -15.79 30.47 -8.29
C LEU A 265 -15.43 31.72 -7.50
N ARG A 266 -16.42 32.51 -7.07
CA ARG A 266 -16.21 33.68 -6.19
C ARG A 266 -15.61 33.24 -4.86
N PHE A 267 -16.19 32.27 -4.19
CA PHE A 267 -15.66 31.76 -2.93
C PHE A 267 -14.22 31.21 -3.06
N HIS A 268 -13.95 30.47 -4.14
CA HIS A 268 -12.60 29.98 -4.41
C HIS A 268 -11.58 31.11 -4.51
N LEU A 269 -11.88 32.19 -5.26
CA LEU A 269 -10.97 33.30 -5.41
C LEU A 269 -10.85 34.15 -4.14
N LEU A 270 -12.00 34.48 -3.51
CA LEU A 270 -12.07 35.33 -2.32
C LEU A 270 -11.46 34.70 -1.05
N THR A 271 -11.29 33.39 -1.02
CA THR A 271 -10.55 32.68 0.05
C THR A 271 -9.04 32.59 -0.24
N GLY A 272 -8.53 33.30 -1.27
CA GLY A 272 -7.13 33.24 -1.66
C GLY A 272 -6.77 32.06 -2.57
N ALA A 273 -7.70 31.58 -3.37
CA ALA A 273 -7.56 30.44 -4.28
C ALA A 273 -7.00 29.21 -3.55
N GLN A 274 -7.67 28.81 -2.47
CA GLN A 274 -7.29 27.65 -1.67
C GLN A 274 -7.25 26.36 -2.51
N ARG A 275 -6.49 25.36 -2.07
CA ARG A 275 -6.44 24.07 -2.78
C ARG A 275 -7.85 23.47 -2.83
N VAL A 276 -8.30 23.14 -4.03
CA VAL A 276 -9.65 22.61 -4.25
C VAL A 276 -9.92 21.37 -3.43
N GLU A 277 -8.92 20.50 -3.26
CA GLU A 277 -9.05 19.28 -2.45
C GLU A 277 -9.28 19.56 -0.96
N GLN A 278 -8.86 20.73 -0.46
CA GLN A 278 -9.15 21.16 0.91
C GLN A 278 -10.57 21.72 1.00
N LEU A 279 -10.94 22.59 0.06
CA LEU A 279 -12.29 23.14 0.00
C LEU A 279 -13.37 22.08 -0.22
N ALA A 280 -13.10 21.08 -1.06
CA ALA A 280 -14.03 19.96 -1.33
C ALA A 280 -14.40 19.14 -0.08
N ARG A 281 -13.60 19.21 0.97
CA ARG A 281 -13.83 18.52 2.24
C ARG A 281 -14.46 19.41 3.31
N LEU A 282 -14.68 20.68 3.01
CA LEU A 282 -15.24 21.65 3.94
C LEU A 282 -16.69 21.28 4.25
N LYS A 283 -17.00 21.12 5.53
CA LYS A 283 -18.33 20.79 6.03
C LYS A 283 -18.88 21.90 6.93
N THR A 284 -20.15 21.80 7.27
CA THR A 284 -20.84 22.78 8.14
C THR A 284 -20.10 23.01 9.45
N ASP A 285 -19.59 21.96 10.10
CA ASP A 285 -18.84 22.05 11.37
C ASP A 285 -17.46 22.73 11.21
N ASP A 286 -17.01 22.94 9.99
CA ASP A 286 -15.77 23.64 9.69
C ASP A 286 -15.97 25.16 9.48
N HIS A 287 -17.22 25.65 9.55
CA HIS A 287 -17.55 27.07 9.46
C HIS A 287 -17.92 27.61 10.85
N ASP A 288 -17.22 28.63 11.26
CA ASP A 288 -17.50 29.40 12.44
C ASP A 288 -18.13 30.73 12.02
N ALA A 289 -19.45 30.82 12.17
CA ALA A 289 -20.21 31.99 11.75
C ALA A 289 -19.98 33.21 12.66
N ASP A 290 -19.66 33.00 13.94
CA ASP A 290 -19.42 34.07 14.90
C ASP A 290 -18.09 34.80 14.60
N THR A 291 -17.06 34.03 14.26
CA THR A 291 -15.73 34.57 13.93
C THR A 291 -15.50 34.72 12.42
N GLN A 292 -16.51 34.41 11.61
CA GLN A 292 -16.45 34.50 10.14
C GLN A 292 -15.18 33.84 9.54
N ARG A 293 -15.00 32.54 9.82
CA ARG A 293 -13.87 31.79 9.30
C ARG A 293 -14.27 30.38 8.89
N VAL A 294 -13.48 29.81 8.01
CA VAL A 294 -13.56 28.39 7.64
C VAL A 294 -12.28 27.65 8.01
N ARG A 295 -12.43 26.44 8.50
CA ARG A 295 -11.33 25.57 8.93
C ARG A 295 -10.99 24.55 7.88
N LEU A 296 -9.83 24.69 7.27
CA LEU A 296 -9.32 23.78 6.26
C LEU A 296 -8.32 22.78 6.86
N ARG A 297 -8.29 21.56 6.32
CA ARG A 297 -7.36 20.51 6.72
C ARG A 297 -6.39 20.21 5.59
N ASP A 298 -5.10 20.55 5.79
CA ASP A 298 -4.03 20.30 4.83
C ASP A 298 -3.33 18.99 5.13
N ALA A 299 -3.74 17.93 4.42
CA ALA A 299 -3.14 16.59 4.51
C ALA A 299 -1.95 16.40 3.54
N LYS A 300 -1.51 17.46 2.83
CA LYS A 300 -0.43 17.36 1.84
C LYS A 300 0.93 17.14 2.50
N GLY A 301 1.72 16.22 1.95
CA GLY A 301 3.08 15.92 2.37
C GLY A 301 3.19 14.67 3.25
N ARG A 302 4.32 14.55 4.00
CA ARG A 302 4.64 13.38 4.86
C ARG A 302 4.03 13.46 6.26
N ARG A 303 3.07 14.35 6.49
CA ARG A 303 2.46 14.54 7.82
C ARG A 303 1.52 13.39 8.14
N LYS A 304 1.61 12.85 9.36
CA LYS A 304 0.67 11.84 9.87
C LYS A 304 -0.69 12.45 10.23
N VAL A 305 -0.69 13.71 10.67
CA VAL A 305 -1.90 14.47 11.01
C VAL A 305 -2.00 15.66 10.07
N ALA A 306 -3.19 15.90 9.53
CA ALA A 306 -3.45 17.07 8.70
C ALA A 306 -3.23 18.36 9.49
N ARG A 307 -2.56 19.34 8.89
CA ARG A 307 -2.46 20.67 9.48
C ARG A 307 -3.81 21.36 9.42
N VAL A 308 -4.26 21.88 10.54
CA VAL A 308 -5.42 22.77 10.60
C VAL A 308 -5.00 24.17 10.12
N HIS A 309 -5.84 24.79 9.30
CA HIS A 309 -5.59 26.04 8.64
C HIS A 309 -6.89 26.84 8.58
N ASP A 310 -7.03 27.85 9.43
CA ASP A 310 -8.17 28.72 9.46
C ASP A 310 -8.01 29.85 8.44
N VAL A 311 -9.04 30.09 7.64
CA VAL A 311 -9.13 31.15 6.63
C VAL A 311 -10.28 32.07 7.02
N PRO A 312 -10.01 33.34 7.32
CA PRO A 312 -11.07 34.32 7.60
C PRO A 312 -11.87 34.62 6.31
N LEU A 313 -13.13 34.95 6.48
CA LEU A 313 -14.02 35.34 5.38
C LEU A 313 -14.26 36.86 5.42
N ILE A 314 -14.05 37.47 4.28
CA ILE A 314 -14.59 38.82 4.03
C ILE A 314 -16.10 38.69 3.74
N PRO A 315 -16.92 39.73 3.91
CA PRO A 315 -18.36 39.68 3.68
C PRO A 315 -18.74 39.03 2.35
N GLU A 316 -18.10 39.42 1.28
CA GLU A 316 -18.35 38.90 -0.08
C GLU A 316 -18.03 37.41 -0.21
N ALA A 317 -17.08 36.90 0.57
CA ALA A 317 -16.79 35.47 0.63
C ALA A 317 -17.86 34.72 1.42
N ALA A 318 -18.37 35.30 2.50
CA ALA A 318 -19.47 34.72 3.28
C ALA A 318 -20.77 34.67 2.45
N ASP A 319 -21.07 35.74 1.70
CA ASP A 319 -22.20 35.79 0.75
C ASP A 319 -22.06 34.68 -0.32
N ALA A 320 -20.85 34.53 -0.87
CA ALA A 320 -20.59 33.46 -1.85
C ALA A 320 -20.74 32.08 -1.24
N LEU A 321 -20.34 31.88 0.02
CA LEU A 321 -20.51 30.61 0.73
C LEU A 321 -22.00 30.23 0.88
N GLN A 322 -22.83 31.19 1.26
CA GLN A 322 -24.26 31.00 1.39
C GLN A 322 -24.94 30.77 0.03
N ALA A 323 -24.54 31.49 -0.99
CA ALA A 323 -25.11 31.40 -2.34
C ALA A 323 -24.77 30.09 -3.08
N MET A 324 -23.77 29.30 -2.62
CA MET A 324 -23.49 28.00 -3.20
C MET A 324 -24.59 26.98 -2.90
N ALA A 325 -25.30 27.09 -1.78
CA ALA A 325 -26.38 26.21 -1.40
C ALA A 325 -27.39 26.97 -0.51
N PRO A 326 -28.26 27.81 -1.10
CA PRO A 326 -29.28 28.52 -0.34
C PRO A 326 -30.19 27.58 0.45
N GLU A 327 -30.59 26.50 -0.18
CA GLU A 327 -31.33 25.37 0.41
C GLU A 327 -30.39 24.16 0.54
N ARG A 328 -29.70 24.11 1.66
CA ARG A 328 -28.69 23.08 1.91
C ARG A 328 -29.31 21.77 2.33
N LEU A 329 -29.02 20.70 1.57
CA LEU A 329 -29.51 19.33 1.83
C LEU A 329 -28.45 18.44 2.50
N GLY A 330 -27.16 18.75 2.33
CA GLY A 330 -26.06 17.95 2.86
C GLY A 330 -24.99 18.78 3.58
N PRO A 331 -24.00 18.15 4.18
CA PRO A 331 -23.04 18.80 5.06
C PRO A 331 -21.94 19.61 4.34
N TYR A 332 -21.80 19.46 3.01
CA TYR A 332 -20.68 20.08 2.31
C TYR A 332 -20.95 21.56 2.00
N LEU A 333 -19.97 22.41 2.33
CA LEU A 333 -20.07 23.85 2.12
C LEU A 333 -19.63 24.27 0.72
N PHE A 334 -18.51 23.75 0.24
CA PHE A 334 -17.98 24.03 -1.09
C PHE A 334 -18.59 23.06 -2.11
N THR A 335 -19.72 23.43 -2.70
CA THR A 335 -20.59 22.49 -3.42
C THR A 335 -21.30 23.15 -4.61
N VAL A 336 -21.77 22.33 -5.54
CA VAL A 336 -22.76 22.66 -6.59
C VAL A 336 -23.94 21.68 -6.60
N THR A 337 -24.05 20.84 -5.55
CA THR A 337 -25.07 19.79 -5.37
C THR A 337 -25.86 20.03 -4.08
N ALA A 338 -26.21 21.26 -3.78
CA ALA A 338 -26.91 21.61 -2.55
C ALA A 338 -26.30 21.07 -1.24
N GLY A 339 -25.00 20.78 -1.23
CA GLY A 339 -24.30 20.25 -0.06
C GLY A 339 -24.22 18.73 0.03
N GLU A 340 -24.80 17.96 -0.87
CA GLU A 340 -24.71 16.49 -0.86
C GLU A 340 -23.26 16.01 -1.05
N SER A 341 -22.50 16.70 -1.90
CA SER A 341 -21.09 16.41 -2.15
C SER A 341 -20.25 17.67 -2.28
N GLY A 342 -18.98 17.59 -1.93
CA GLY A 342 -18.00 18.66 -2.16
C GLY A 342 -17.59 18.73 -3.63
N ALA A 343 -17.39 19.94 -4.14
CA ALA A 343 -16.95 20.19 -5.51
C ALA A 343 -15.48 19.76 -5.67
N VAL A 344 -15.26 18.67 -6.41
CA VAL A 344 -13.93 18.11 -6.66
C VAL A 344 -13.14 18.93 -7.66
N TYR A 345 -11.82 18.70 -7.74
CA TYR A 345 -10.91 19.43 -8.63
C TYR A 345 -11.40 19.49 -10.09
N ALA A 346 -11.89 18.38 -10.63
CA ALA A 346 -12.39 18.33 -12.01
C ALA A 346 -13.56 19.29 -12.24
N THR A 347 -14.48 19.41 -11.28
CA THR A 347 -15.63 20.32 -11.34
C THR A 347 -15.16 21.78 -11.37
N VAL A 348 -14.28 22.16 -10.44
CA VAL A 348 -13.76 23.54 -10.36
C VAL A 348 -12.94 23.87 -11.59
N GLN A 349 -12.07 22.97 -12.03
CA GLN A 349 -11.26 23.15 -13.24
C GLN A 349 -12.13 23.33 -14.49
N HIS A 350 -13.19 22.54 -14.62
CA HIS A 350 -14.12 22.65 -15.74
C HIS A 350 -14.78 24.03 -15.76
N ARG A 351 -15.29 24.53 -14.64
CA ARG A 351 -15.91 25.85 -14.53
C ARG A 351 -14.92 27.00 -14.79
N ILE A 352 -13.71 26.93 -14.25
CA ILE A 352 -12.67 27.89 -14.55
C ILE A 352 -12.34 27.89 -16.04
N ARG A 353 -12.26 26.71 -16.67
CA ARG A 353 -11.97 26.58 -18.09
C ARG A 353 -13.07 27.20 -18.96
N GLU A 354 -14.34 27.00 -18.61
CA GLU A 354 -15.47 27.67 -19.31
C GLU A 354 -15.28 29.19 -19.32
N VAL A 355 -15.00 29.79 -18.16
CA VAL A 355 -14.76 31.25 -18.05
C VAL A 355 -13.49 31.65 -18.79
N ALA A 356 -12.40 30.92 -18.65
CA ALA A 356 -11.15 31.21 -19.33
C ALA A 356 -11.26 31.10 -20.86
N SER A 357 -12.06 30.18 -21.39
CA SER A 357 -12.33 30.07 -22.81
C SER A 357 -13.12 31.29 -23.33
N ALA A 358 -14.17 31.71 -22.62
CA ALA A 358 -14.91 32.93 -22.96
C ALA A 358 -14.05 34.20 -22.86
N MET A 359 -13.08 34.23 -21.93
CA MET A 359 -12.09 35.33 -21.86
C MET A 359 -11.13 35.32 -23.06
N ALA A 360 -10.69 34.12 -23.48
CA ALA A 360 -9.82 33.99 -24.65
C ALA A 360 -10.54 34.43 -25.94
N GLU A 361 -11.79 34.04 -26.14
CA GLU A 361 -12.61 34.47 -27.27
C GLU A 361 -12.86 35.97 -27.30
N ALA A 362 -12.94 36.63 -26.12
CA ALA A 362 -13.08 38.07 -26.00
C ALA A 362 -11.74 38.83 -26.07
N GLY A 363 -10.59 38.15 -26.24
CA GLY A 363 -9.28 38.78 -26.26
C GLY A 363 -8.80 39.31 -24.91
N GLU A 364 -9.38 38.83 -23.81
CA GLU A 364 -9.07 39.32 -22.46
C GLU A 364 -7.89 38.56 -21.81
N LEU A 365 -7.29 37.57 -22.49
CA LEU A 365 -6.13 36.81 -22.02
C LEU A 365 -4.86 37.22 -22.79
N GLU A 366 -3.84 37.63 -22.05
CA GLU A 366 -2.49 37.90 -22.59
C GLU A 366 -1.73 36.62 -22.91
N LYS A 367 -1.99 35.54 -22.14
CA LYS A 367 -1.40 34.22 -22.28
C LYS A 367 -2.52 33.18 -22.28
N GLY A 368 -2.25 31.98 -22.70
CA GLY A 368 -3.26 30.91 -22.82
C GLY A 368 -4.11 30.65 -21.55
N LEU A 369 -5.02 29.68 -21.65
CA LEU A 369 -5.95 29.32 -20.59
C LEU A 369 -5.26 29.01 -19.26
N PHE A 370 -5.96 29.25 -18.17
CA PHE A 370 -5.48 29.05 -16.80
C PHE A 370 -6.28 27.99 -16.03
N THR A 371 -5.71 27.54 -14.94
CA THR A 371 -6.22 26.47 -14.07
C THR A 371 -6.40 26.97 -12.64
N PRO A 372 -7.05 26.20 -11.72
CA PRO A 372 -7.08 26.54 -10.30
C PRO A 372 -5.70 26.77 -9.69
N GLY A 373 -4.69 25.99 -10.13
CA GLY A 373 -3.30 26.17 -9.68
C GLY A 373 -2.68 27.49 -10.14
N ASP A 374 -3.04 27.97 -11.33
CA ASP A 374 -2.57 29.22 -11.86
C ASP A 374 -3.24 30.42 -11.13
N LEU A 375 -4.53 30.33 -10.78
CA LEU A 375 -5.20 31.33 -9.93
C LEU A 375 -4.53 31.41 -8.55
N ARG A 376 -4.19 30.29 -7.94
CA ARG A 376 -3.49 30.28 -6.66
C ARG A 376 -2.11 30.95 -6.75
N ARG A 377 -1.37 30.72 -7.83
CA ARG A 377 -0.09 31.37 -8.10
C ARG A 377 -0.30 32.86 -8.37
N THR A 378 -1.39 33.22 -9.06
CA THR A 378 -1.79 34.62 -9.29
C THR A 378 -2.00 35.34 -7.98
N VAL A 379 -2.78 34.78 -7.05
CA VAL A 379 -3.01 35.38 -5.72
C VAL A 379 -1.68 35.61 -4.99
N GLU A 380 -0.80 34.61 -4.94
CA GLU A 380 0.53 34.73 -4.32
C GLU A 380 1.33 35.90 -4.94
N THR A 381 1.40 35.92 -6.28
CA THR A 381 2.19 36.91 -7.01
C THR A 381 1.61 38.30 -6.86
N ARG A 382 0.28 38.48 -6.95
CA ARG A 382 -0.37 39.79 -6.86
C ARG A 382 -0.33 40.34 -5.44
N LEU A 383 -0.57 39.53 -4.42
CA LEU A 383 -0.43 39.97 -3.03
C LEU A 383 1.02 40.37 -2.70
N ALA A 384 2.01 39.68 -3.29
CA ALA A 384 3.41 40.10 -3.15
C ALA A 384 3.65 41.49 -3.78
N ALA A 385 3.10 41.75 -4.97
CA ALA A 385 3.19 43.04 -5.64
C ALA A 385 2.49 44.15 -4.87
N GLU A 386 1.42 43.87 -4.13
CA GLU A 386 0.71 44.81 -3.25
C GLU A 386 1.40 44.98 -1.88
N GLY A 387 2.60 44.40 -1.67
CA GLY A 387 3.39 44.56 -0.45
C GLY A 387 2.97 43.70 0.73
N VAL A 388 2.10 42.69 0.52
CA VAL A 388 1.74 41.76 1.58
C VAL A 388 2.95 40.89 1.94
N GLY A 389 3.31 40.84 3.23
CA GLY A 389 4.48 40.11 3.72
C GLY A 389 4.46 38.62 3.40
N ILE A 390 5.64 38.03 3.24
CA ILE A 390 5.80 36.63 2.85
C ILE A 390 5.12 35.68 3.85
N ASP A 391 5.19 35.99 5.16
CA ASP A 391 4.61 35.11 6.21
C ASP A 391 3.07 35.13 6.12
N ALA A 392 2.45 36.30 5.95
CA ALA A 392 0.99 36.41 5.77
C ALA A 392 0.51 35.61 4.55
N ARG A 393 1.21 35.72 3.41
CA ARG A 393 0.90 34.95 2.20
C ARG A 393 1.11 33.44 2.39
N ALA A 394 2.23 33.05 3.01
CA ALA A 394 2.55 31.66 3.32
C ALA A 394 1.50 31.05 4.27
N GLN A 395 1.09 31.78 5.28
CA GLN A 395 0.03 31.38 6.22
C GLN A 395 -1.34 31.34 5.53
N LEU A 396 -1.69 32.29 4.69
CA LEU A 396 -2.93 32.32 3.91
C LEU A 396 -3.02 31.10 2.98
N GLN A 397 -1.94 30.79 2.27
CA GLN A 397 -1.93 29.70 1.32
C GLN A 397 -1.44 28.36 1.89
N SER A 398 -1.17 28.26 3.19
CA SER A 398 -0.68 27.03 3.84
C SER A 398 0.47 26.37 3.08
N HIS A 399 1.51 27.16 2.70
CA HIS A 399 2.71 26.64 2.05
C HIS A 399 3.98 27.36 2.55
N GLY A 400 5.15 26.76 2.31
CA GLY A 400 6.42 27.31 2.75
C GLY A 400 6.67 27.28 4.27
N LEU A 401 5.77 26.71 5.06
CA LEU A 401 5.82 26.70 6.52
C LEU A 401 6.62 25.47 7.01
N GLY A 402 7.88 25.42 6.63
CA GLY A 402 8.82 24.37 7.01
C GLY A 402 9.91 24.93 7.92
N GLY A 403 10.29 24.18 8.96
CA GLY A 403 11.37 24.54 9.88
C GLY A 403 10.97 24.26 11.33
N VAL A 404 11.97 24.26 12.22
CA VAL A 404 11.77 24.02 13.64
C VAL A 404 10.95 25.15 14.27
N GLN A 405 11.24 26.41 13.89
CA GLN A 405 10.56 27.59 14.41
C GLN A 405 9.06 27.56 14.13
N ALA A 406 8.65 27.38 12.85
CA ALA A 406 7.24 27.32 12.46
C ALA A 406 6.47 26.12 13.03
N ARG A 407 7.18 25.03 13.42
CA ARG A 407 6.54 23.83 13.98
C ARG A 407 6.35 23.89 15.49
N HIS A 408 7.30 24.47 16.19
CA HIS A 408 7.40 24.34 17.63
C HIS A 408 7.24 25.64 18.42
N TYR A 409 7.56 26.77 17.82
CA TYR A 409 7.60 28.07 18.51
C TYR A 409 6.51 29.03 18.05
N ASP A 410 6.17 29.06 16.74
CA ASP A 410 5.15 29.95 16.20
C ASP A 410 3.74 29.41 16.47
N ARG A 411 3.02 30.07 17.38
CA ARG A 411 1.64 29.74 17.79
C ARG A 411 0.64 30.80 17.37
N HIS A 412 1.09 31.86 16.66
CA HIS A 412 0.23 32.89 16.15
C HIS A 412 -0.73 32.35 15.09
N ASP A 413 -1.99 32.76 15.11
CA ASP A 413 -3.03 32.27 14.19
C ASP A 413 -3.04 32.98 12.84
N TYR A 414 -2.43 34.16 12.77
CA TYR A 414 -2.34 35.01 11.57
C TYR A 414 -3.70 35.37 10.97
N LEU A 415 -4.79 35.35 11.74
CA LEU A 415 -6.14 35.62 11.20
C LEU A 415 -6.29 37.06 10.74
N ALA A 416 -5.76 38.03 11.49
CA ALA A 416 -5.80 39.43 11.13
C ALA A 416 -5.02 39.70 9.85
N GLU A 417 -3.80 39.20 9.72
CA GLU A 417 -2.95 39.38 8.55
C GLU A 417 -3.53 38.69 7.32
N LYS A 418 -4.12 37.50 7.48
CA LYS A 418 -4.84 36.82 6.38
C LYS A 418 -6.06 37.61 5.94
N LEU A 419 -6.83 38.17 6.88
CA LEU A 419 -7.99 39.02 6.56
C LEU A 419 -7.59 40.28 5.76
N GLU A 420 -6.53 40.96 6.19
CA GLU A 420 -6.03 42.13 5.45
C GLU A 420 -5.49 41.76 4.06
N ALA A 421 -4.84 40.60 3.93
CA ALA A 421 -4.42 40.06 2.63
C ALA A 421 -5.63 39.81 1.71
N LEU A 422 -6.71 39.23 2.24
CA LEU A 422 -7.94 38.96 1.46
C LEU A 422 -8.68 40.24 1.09
N LYS A 423 -8.73 41.23 1.99
CA LYS A 423 -9.26 42.58 1.67
C LYS A 423 -8.43 43.28 0.58
N THR A 424 -7.11 43.10 0.62
CA THR A 424 -6.20 43.63 -0.42
C THR A 424 -6.47 42.94 -1.76
N LEU A 425 -6.64 41.61 -1.77
CA LEU A 425 -7.03 40.86 -2.97
C LEU A 425 -8.37 41.36 -3.51
N HIS A 426 -9.38 41.54 -2.67
CA HIS A 426 -10.70 42.01 -3.06
C HIS A 426 -10.64 43.44 -3.68
N ARG A 427 -9.92 44.39 -3.07
CA ARG A 427 -9.67 45.71 -3.64
C ARG A 427 -9.00 45.65 -5.01
N LEU A 428 -7.99 44.79 -5.15
CA LEU A 428 -7.28 44.58 -6.40
C LEU A 428 -8.20 44.10 -7.53
N ILE A 429 -9.04 43.12 -7.29
CA ILE A 429 -9.92 42.54 -8.30
C ILE A 429 -11.10 43.41 -8.65
N THR A 430 -11.63 44.18 -7.71
CA THR A 430 -12.75 45.13 -7.92
C THR A 430 -12.31 46.49 -8.46
N GLY A 431 -11.01 46.80 -8.38
CA GLY A 431 -10.47 48.11 -8.78
C GLY A 431 -10.77 49.21 -7.79
N LEU A 432 -11.25 48.89 -6.58
CA LEU A 432 -11.49 49.88 -5.53
C LEU A 432 -10.15 50.40 -5.02
N SER A 433 -9.92 51.72 -5.14
CA SER A 433 -8.74 52.36 -4.56
C SER A 433 -8.78 52.30 -3.04
N ALA A 434 -7.65 52.02 -2.38
CA ALA A 434 -7.54 52.24 -0.95
C ALA A 434 -7.89 53.72 -0.65
N LYS A 435 -8.87 53.99 0.24
CA LYS A 435 -9.02 55.31 0.80
C LYS A 435 -7.75 55.65 1.56
N VAL A 436 -6.86 56.42 0.97
CA VAL A 436 -5.71 57.01 1.65
C VAL A 436 -6.26 58.01 2.66
N SER A 437 -6.42 57.62 3.90
CA SER A 437 -6.67 58.58 4.97
C SER A 437 -5.35 59.30 5.23
N PRO A 438 -5.26 60.62 5.03
CA PRO A 438 -4.04 61.33 5.32
C PRO A 438 -3.73 61.21 6.81
N ILE A 439 -2.50 60.80 7.13
CA ILE A 439 -2.00 60.83 8.51
C ILE A 439 -2.04 62.28 8.96
N LYS A 440 -2.98 62.62 9.86
CA LYS A 440 -2.94 63.90 10.56
C LYS A 440 -1.68 63.96 11.39
N ARG A 441 -0.61 64.64 10.86
CA ARG A 441 0.51 64.99 11.69
C ARG A 441 -0.03 65.87 12.81
N LYS A 442 0.05 65.40 14.06
CA LYS A 442 -0.13 66.29 15.22
C LYS A 442 1.01 67.31 15.13
N ALA A 443 0.66 68.58 14.92
CA ALA A 443 1.58 69.69 15.14
C ALA A 443 1.97 69.63 16.63
N LYS A 444 3.27 69.78 16.89
CA LYS A 444 3.81 69.95 18.23
C LYS A 444 3.48 71.35 18.74
#